data_2d9cffb92afebd18c1e738be1f263963
#
_entry.id   2d9cffb92afebd18c1e738be1f263963
#
_cell.length_a   1.000
_cell.length_b   1.000
_cell.length_c   1.000
_cell.angle_alpha   90.00
_cell.angle_beta   90.00
_cell.angle_gamma   90.00
#
_symmetry.space_group_name_H-M   'P 1'
#
loop_
_entity.id
_entity.type
_entity.pdbx_description
1 polymer ?
#
loop_
_entity_poly.entity_id
_entity_poly.type
_entity_poly.pdbx_seq_one_letter_code
_entity_poly.pdbx_strand_id
1 'polypeptide(L)'
;MSHSNDVDTWLSGLKLRLGTFKRDSLFELTATQDREWWATQLEHAEQAEGRIEAILASAKNTETGCMILGKKRSKRLTVSARQVYAYQYVYWVGNALLPNDEDVIRHQCHNRQCVNPLHLTHGTQAENVFDTWQR
;
A
#
# COMPACT_ATOMS: atom_id res chain seq x y z
N MET A 1 -18.38 -9.39 9.61
CA MET A 1 -16.99 -8.93 9.50
C MET A 1 -16.61 -8.76 8.05
N SER A 2 -15.97 -7.65 7.73
CA SER A 2 -15.60 -7.34 6.36
C SER A 2 -14.21 -7.84 5.95
N HIS A 3 -13.44 -8.37 6.89
CA HIS A 3 -12.05 -8.79 6.64
C HIS A 3 -11.79 -10.20 7.14
N SER A 4 -10.82 -10.87 6.53
CA SER A 4 -10.31 -12.13 7.06
C SER A 4 -9.55 -11.89 8.37
N ASN A 5 -9.35 -12.94 9.15
CA ASN A 5 -8.57 -12.85 10.37
C ASN A 5 -7.14 -12.38 10.10
N ASP A 6 -6.56 -12.77 8.95
CA ASP A 6 -5.19 -12.38 8.59
C ASP A 6 -5.10 -10.89 8.34
N VAL A 7 -6.10 -10.31 7.67
CA VAL A 7 -6.14 -8.86 7.43
C VAL A 7 -6.35 -8.13 8.76
N ASP A 8 -7.22 -8.64 9.62
CA ASP A 8 -7.44 -8.06 10.93
C ASP A 8 -6.16 -8.05 11.77
N THR A 9 -5.37 -9.14 11.69
CA THR A 9 -4.08 -9.22 12.36
C THR A 9 -3.11 -8.18 11.81
N TRP A 10 -3.07 -8.04 10.48
CA TRP A 10 -2.25 -7.01 9.82
C TRP A 10 -2.64 -5.62 10.29
N LEU A 11 -3.94 -5.32 10.34
CA LEU A 11 -4.46 -4.03 10.80
C LEU A 11 -4.12 -3.77 12.26
N SER A 12 -4.14 -4.78 13.11
CA SER A 12 -3.84 -4.59 14.53
C SER A 12 -2.39 -4.16 14.77
N GLY A 13 -1.49 -4.45 13.84
CA GLY A 13 -0.09 -4.01 13.92
C GLY A 13 0.18 -2.67 13.23
N LEU A 14 -0.81 -2.08 12.57
CA LEU A 14 -0.61 -0.90 11.74
C LEU A 14 -0.09 0.30 12.51
N LYS A 15 -0.69 0.60 13.65
CA LYS A 15 -0.28 1.74 14.47
C LYS A 15 1.17 1.63 14.91
N LEU A 16 1.57 0.43 15.32
CA LEU A 16 2.95 0.18 15.74
C LEU A 16 3.92 0.37 14.57
N ARG A 17 3.60 -0.17 13.40
CA ARG A 17 4.45 -0.01 12.22
C ARG A 17 4.62 1.45 11.83
N LEU A 18 3.53 2.21 11.82
CA LEU A 18 3.58 3.64 11.48
C LEU A 18 4.41 4.43 12.50
N GLY A 19 4.38 4.03 13.75
CA GLY A 19 5.15 4.69 14.81
C GLY A 19 6.65 4.45 14.73
N THR A 20 7.11 3.49 13.92
CA THR A 20 8.55 3.19 13.83
C THR A 20 9.30 4.06 12.82
N PHE A 21 8.58 4.76 11.93
CA PHE A 21 9.24 5.54 10.90
C PHE A 21 9.91 6.77 11.48
N LYS A 22 11.16 7.02 11.07
CA LYS A 22 11.90 8.23 11.40
C LYS A 22 12.77 8.62 10.22
N ARG A 23 12.89 9.92 9.99
CA ARG A 23 13.83 10.46 9.01
C ARG A 23 15.23 10.35 9.59
N ASP A 24 16.13 9.66 8.90
CA ASP A 24 17.52 9.57 9.31
C ASP A 24 18.41 10.40 8.37
N SER A 25 19.71 10.42 8.67
CA SER A 25 20.66 11.20 7.89
C SER A 25 20.73 10.75 6.44
N LEU A 26 20.65 9.45 6.19
CA LEU A 26 20.69 8.92 4.84
C LEU A 26 19.46 9.37 4.06
N PHE A 27 18.28 9.34 4.67
CA PHE A 27 17.06 9.82 4.05
C PHE A 27 17.20 11.31 3.67
N GLU A 28 17.68 12.14 4.60
CA GLU A 28 17.84 13.57 4.36
C GLU A 28 18.77 13.87 3.19
N LEU A 29 19.79 13.05 2.99
CA LEU A 29 20.76 13.24 1.92
C LEU A 29 20.30 12.70 0.57
N THR A 30 19.45 11.68 0.55
CA THR A 30 19.12 10.95 -0.67
C THR A 30 17.65 11.00 -1.09
N ALA A 31 16.80 11.65 -0.30
CA ALA A 31 15.36 11.65 -0.56
C ALA A 31 15.03 12.39 -1.85
N THR A 32 14.22 11.76 -2.68
CA THR A 32 13.60 12.39 -3.84
C THR A 32 12.30 13.05 -3.41
N GLN A 33 11.72 13.87 -4.30
CA GLN A 33 10.40 14.47 -4.03
C GLN A 33 9.34 13.39 -3.81
N ASP A 34 9.42 12.30 -4.55
CA ASP A 34 8.51 11.18 -4.41
C ASP A 34 8.61 10.55 -3.02
N ARG A 35 9.81 10.23 -2.58
CA ARG A 35 10.04 9.64 -1.26
C ARG A 35 9.64 10.60 -0.13
N GLU A 36 9.88 11.89 -0.32
CA GLU A 36 9.44 12.92 0.64
C GLU A 36 7.92 12.90 0.82
N TRP A 37 7.18 12.78 -0.27
CA TRP A 37 5.72 12.72 -0.18
C TRP A 37 5.28 11.51 0.65
N TRP A 38 5.87 10.33 0.36
CA TRP A 38 5.52 9.12 1.11
C TRP A 38 5.93 9.22 2.58
N ALA A 39 7.09 9.80 2.87
CA ALA A 39 7.54 10.00 4.24
C ALA A 39 6.58 10.89 5.03
N THR A 40 6.06 11.93 4.40
CA THR A 40 5.06 12.80 5.02
C THR A 40 3.82 12.01 5.41
N GLN A 41 3.39 11.06 4.57
CA GLN A 41 2.25 10.22 4.91
C GLN A 41 2.53 9.37 6.14
N LEU A 42 3.72 8.81 6.25
CA LEU A 42 4.10 8.00 7.41
C LEU A 42 4.17 8.84 8.70
N GLU A 43 4.58 10.10 8.57
CA GLU A 43 4.66 11.00 9.72
C GLU A 43 3.30 11.44 10.24
N HIS A 44 2.27 11.42 9.39
CA HIS A 44 0.90 11.70 9.79
C HIS A 44 0.18 10.38 10.11
N ALA A 45 0.74 9.65 11.07
CA ALA A 45 0.35 8.26 11.36
C ALA A 45 -1.13 8.09 11.68
N GLU A 46 -1.71 8.99 12.44
CA GLU A 46 -3.11 8.88 12.83
C GLU A 46 -4.05 9.00 11.63
N GLN A 47 -3.78 9.97 10.76
CA GLN A 47 -4.56 10.14 9.54
C GLN A 47 -4.35 8.96 8.60
N ALA A 48 -3.12 8.46 8.50
CA ALA A 48 -2.81 7.31 7.66
C ALA A 48 -3.55 6.05 8.12
N GLU A 49 -3.54 5.80 9.42
CA GLU A 49 -4.26 4.66 10.00
C GLU A 49 -5.74 4.71 9.66
N GLY A 50 -6.37 5.85 9.92
CA GLY A 50 -7.79 6.03 9.64
C GLY A 50 -8.12 5.87 8.17
N ARG A 51 -7.25 6.37 7.28
CA ARG A 51 -7.46 6.27 5.84
C ARG A 51 -7.35 4.82 5.36
N ILE A 52 -6.37 4.09 5.85
CA ILE A 52 -6.20 2.67 5.49
C ILE A 52 -7.39 1.84 5.99
N GLU A 53 -7.81 2.07 7.23
CA GLU A 53 -8.98 1.38 7.78
C GLU A 53 -10.22 1.63 6.92
N ALA A 54 -10.43 2.88 6.50
CA ALA A 54 -11.57 3.25 5.66
C ALA A 54 -11.51 2.58 4.28
N ILE A 55 -10.32 2.53 3.69
CA ILE A 55 -10.13 1.86 2.39
C ILE A 55 -10.52 0.39 2.49
N LEU A 56 -10.00 -0.31 3.47
CA LEU A 56 -10.26 -1.73 3.62
C LEU A 56 -11.71 -2.02 4.01
N ALA A 57 -12.32 -1.15 4.82
CA ALA A 57 -13.73 -1.29 5.18
C ALA A 57 -14.66 -1.09 3.98
N SER A 58 -14.25 -0.28 3.02
CA SER A 58 -15.05 0.00 1.81
C SER A 58 -14.90 -1.06 0.72
N ALA A 59 -13.92 -1.93 0.84
CA ALA A 59 -13.65 -2.93 -0.20
C ALA A 59 -14.60 -4.11 -0.09
N LYS A 60 -14.91 -4.72 -1.25
CA LYS A 60 -15.70 -5.94 -1.32
C LYS A 60 -14.79 -7.16 -1.22
N ASN A 61 -15.11 -8.07 -0.32
CA ASN A 61 -14.37 -9.31 -0.19
C ASN A 61 -14.86 -10.35 -1.18
N THR A 62 -13.95 -11.06 -1.83
CA THR A 62 -14.26 -12.13 -2.77
C THR A 62 -13.94 -13.48 -2.14
N GLU A 63 -14.42 -14.55 -2.80
CA GLU A 63 -14.16 -15.93 -2.35
C GLU A 63 -12.67 -16.27 -2.34
N THR A 64 -11.89 -15.64 -3.21
CA THR A 64 -10.44 -15.88 -3.30
C THR A 64 -9.64 -15.02 -2.34
N GLY A 65 -10.31 -14.25 -1.49
CA GLY A 65 -9.64 -13.39 -0.51
C GLY A 65 -9.25 -12.02 -1.04
N CYS A 66 -9.56 -11.71 -2.29
CA CYS A 66 -9.32 -10.37 -2.81
C CYS A 66 -10.25 -9.37 -2.15
N MET A 67 -9.76 -8.18 -1.94
CA MET A 67 -10.55 -7.05 -1.44
C MET A 67 -10.61 -6.02 -2.55
N ILE A 68 -11.78 -5.90 -3.18
CA ILE A 68 -11.94 -5.13 -4.40
C ILE A 68 -12.47 -3.73 -4.09
N LEU A 69 -11.75 -2.73 -4.54
CA LEU A 69 -12.14 -1.34 -4.44
C LEU A 69 -12.18 -0.76 -5.85
N GLY A 70 -13.27 -0.08 -6.17
CA GLY A 70 -13.52 0.40 -7.51
C GLY A 70 -14.38 -0.56 -8.29
N LYS A 71 -14.70 -0.22 -9.55
CA LYS A 71 -15.64 -1.01 -10.37
C LYS A 71 -14.96 -1.78 -11.50
N LYS A 72 -14.16 -1.10 -12.32
CA LYS A 72 -13.49 -1.73 -13.47
C LYS A 72 -11.99 -1.54 -13.44
N ARG A 73 -11.52 -0.55 -12.69
CA ARG A 73 -10.10 -0.16 -12.61
C ARG A 73 -9.68 -0.04 -11.18
N SER A 74 -8.38 -0.05 -10.96
CA SER A 74 -7.82 0.25 -9.65
C SER A 74 -8.32 1.61 -9.18
N LYS A 75 -8.76 1.69 -7.94
CA LYS A 75 -9.29 2.92 -7.36
C LYS A 75 -8.16 3.91 -7.11
N ARG A 76 -8.34 5.16 -7.50
CA ARG A 76 -7.41 6.24 -7.21
C ARG A 76 -7.90 7.06 -6.04
N LEU A 77 -6.94 7.59 -5.29
CA LEU A 77 -7.20 8.48 -4.16
C LEU A 77 -6.45 9.77 -4.39
N THR A 78 -7.01 10.89 -3.90
CA THR A 78 -6.28 12.16 -3.84
C THR A 78 -5.89 12.39 -2.39
N VAL A 79 -4.60 12.43 -2.12
CA VAL A 79 -4.05 12.61 -0.78
C VAL A 79 -2.97 13.68 -0.86
N SER A 80 -3.07 14.72 -0.02
CA SER A 80 -2.08 15.81 0.00
C SER A 80 -1.77 16.33 -1.39
N ALA A 81 -2.82 16.63 -2.16
CA ALA A 81 -2.77 17.19 -3.52
C ALA A 81 -2.13 16.26 -4.56
N ARG A 82 -2.01 14.98 -4.28
CA ARG A 82 -1.44 14.00 -5.21
C ARG A 82 -2.39 12.83 -5.38
N GLN A 83 -2.49 12.31 -6.61
CA GLN A 83 -3.26 11.09 -6.87
C GLN A 83 -2.37 9.87 -6.76
N VAL A 84 -2.83 8.88 -6.02
CA VAL A 84 -2.17 7.57 -5.91
C VAL A 84 -3.24 6.49 -5.99
N TYR A 85 -2.86 5.29 -6.37
CA TYR A 85 -3.78 4.16 -6.29
C TYR A 85 -3.97 3.74 -4.83
N ALA A 86 -5.19 3.34 -4.50
CA ALA A 86 -5.50 2.89 -3.14
C ALA A 86 -4.58 1.75 -2.70
N TYR A 87 -4.29 0.79 -3.59
CA TYR A 87 -3.40 -0.32 -3.25
C TYR A 87 -1.97 0.15 -2.94
N GLN A 88 -1.50 1.22 -3.62
CA GLN A 88 -0.19 1.80 -3.33
C GLN A 88 -0.17 2.38 -1.92
N TYR A 89 -1.20 3.11 -1.57
CA TYR A 89 -1.29 3.72 -0.24
C TYR A 89 -1.34 2.64 0.84
N VAL A 90 -2.20 1.64 0.67
CA VAL A 90 -2.32 0.55 1.63
C VAL A 90 -0.98 -0.18 1.79
N TYR A 91 -0.31 -0.46 0.68
CA TYR A 91 0.93 -1.25 0.74
C TYR A 91 2.09 -0.45 1.35
N TRP A 92 2.43 0.70 0.73
CA TRP A 92 3.60 1.46 1.16
C TRP A 92 3.41 2.04 2.56
N VAL A 93 2.32 2.73 2.78
CA VAL A 93 2.07 3.38 4.07
C VAL A 93 1.72 2.34 5.12
N GLY A 94 0.89 1.38 4.79
CA GLY A 94 0.46 0.34 5.74
C GLY A 94 1.58 -0.53 6.27
N ASN A 95 2.63 -0.74 5.47
CA ASN A 95 3.81 -1.50 5.88
C ASN A 95 4.95 -0.59 6.34
N ALA A 96 4.72 0.72 6.40
CA ALA A 96 5.71 1.72 6.80
C ALA A 96 6.99 1.62 5.95
N LEU A 97 6.81 1.48 4.63
CA LEU A 97 7.90 1.37 3.67
C LEU A 97 7.93 2.59 2.76
N LEU A 98 9.13 2.99 2.36
CA LEU A 98 9.32 4.05 1.38
C LEU A 98 9.72 3.43 0.04
N PRO A 99 9.00 3.74 -1.05
CA PRO A 99 9.37 3.19 -2.35
C PRO A 99 10.65 3.81 -2.89
N ASN A 100 11.44 3.02 -3.59
CA ASN A 100 12.55 3.50 -4.41
C ASN A 100 12.06 3.71 -5.83
N ASP A 101 12.82 4.46 -6.65
CA ASP A 101 12.40 4.84 -8.00
C ASP A 101 12.04 3.66 -8.89
N GLU A 102 12.71 2.52 -8.70
CA GLU A 102 12.50 1.34 -9.53
C GLU A 102 11.46 0.38 -8.97
N ASP A 103 10.94 0.67 -7.76
CA ASP A 103 10.01 -0.24 -7.11
C ASP A 103 8.62 -0.13 -7.70
N VAL A 104 8.00 -1.28 -7.95
CA VAL A 104 6.61 -1.40 -8.35
C VAL A 104 5.92 -2.38 -7.43
N ILE A 105 4.62 -2.19 -7.24
CA ILE A 105 3.81 -3.12 -6.47
C ILE A 105 3.28 -4.20 -7.39
N ARG A 106 3.39 -5.44 -6.94
CA ARG A 106 2.93 -6.61 -7.67
C ARG A 106 1.71 -7.18 -6.97
N HIS A 107 0.65 -7.43 -7.75
CA HIS A 107 -0.54 -8.11 -7.25
C HIS A 107 -0.33 -9.61 -7.41
N GLN A 108 -0.04 -10.31 -6.33
CA GLN A 108 0.18 -11.76 -6.37
C GLN A 108 -1.09 -12.50 -6.78
N CYS A 109 -2.25 -11.91 -6.52
CA CYS A 109 -3.55 -12.46 -6.94
C CYS A 109 -3.86 -12.14 -8.41
N HIS A 110 -3.03 -11.36 -9.09
CA HIS A 110 -3.21 -10.91 -10.48
C HIS A 110 -4.47 -10.08 -10.72
N ASN A 111 -5.05 -9.54 -9.67
CA ASN A 111 -6.22 -8.67 -9.75
C ASN A 111 -5.81 -7.24 -9.37
N ARG A 112 -5.75 -6.36 -10.35
CA ARG A 112 -5.29 -4.98 -10.16
C ARG A 112 -6.22 -4.13 -9.29
N GLN A 113 -7.44 -4.58 -9.07
CA GLN A 113 -8.39 -3.88 -8.21
C GLN A 113 -8.27 -4.28 -6.75
N CYS A 114 -7.47 -5.31 -6.46
CA CYS A 114 -7.34 -5.82 -5.10
C CYS A 114 -6.50 -4.88 -4.25
N VAL A 115 -7.01 -4.53 -3.08
CA VAL A 115 -6.29 -3.72 -2.10
C VAL A 115 -5.90 -4.52 -0.86
N ASN A 116 -6.10 -5.84 -0.87
CA ASN A 116 -5.71 -6.69 0.25
C ASN A 116 -4.20 -6.63 0.44
N PRO A 117 -3.71 -6.10 1.57
CA PRO A 117 -2.27 -5.93 1.77
C PRO A 117 -1.49 -7.25 1.72
N LEU A 118 -2.15 -8.37 2.00
CA LEU A 118 -1.51 -9.69 1.99
C LEU A 118 -1.37 -10.25 0.58
N HIS A 119 -2.06 -9.67 -0.40
CA HIS A 119 -1.95 -10.04 -1.81
C HIS A 119 -0.97 -9.16 -2.59
N LEU A 120 -0.32 -8.23 -1.90
CA LEU A 120 0.58 -7.27 -2.51
C LEU A 120 2.01 -7.51 -2.05
N THR A 121 2.93 -7.33 -2.97
CA THR A 121 4.37 -7.33 -2.68
C THR A 121 5.01 -6.31 -3.60
N HIS A 122 6.28 -6.01 -3.40
CA HIS A 122 6.99 -5.09 -4.27
C HIS A 122 8.24 -5.73 -4.83
N GLY A 123 8.71 -5.19 -5.93
CA GLY A 123 9.93 -5.63 -6.58
C GLY A 123 10.30 -4.65 -7.67
N THR A 124 11.33 -4.96 -8.43
CA THR A 124 11.73 -4.12 -9.54
C THR A 124 10.79 -4.34 -10.73
N GLN A 125 10.82 -3.39 -11.68
CA GLN A 125 10.04 -3.52 -12.91
C GLN A 125 10.41 -4.80 -13.67
N ALA A 126 11.70 -5.17 -13.66
CA ALA A 126 12.17 -6.39 -14.31
C ALA A 126 11.55 -7.63 -13.70
N GLU A 127 11.49 -7.70 -12.37
CA GLU A 127 10.84 -8.80 -11.65
C GLU A 127 9.36 -8.89 -11.99
N ASN A 128 8.68 -7.75 -12.08
CA ASN A 128 7.27 -7.71 -12.41
C ASN A 128 7.00 -8.24 -13.81
N VAL A 129 7.82 -7.89 -14.78
CA VAL A 129 7.72 -8.39 -16.15
C VAL A 129 7.96 -9.90 -16.17
N PHE A 130 8.97 -10.37 -15.44
CA PHE A 130 9.28 -11.80 -15.35
C PHE A 130 8.07 -12.58 -14.82
N ASP A 131 7.43 -12.11 -13.76
CA ASP A 131 6.25 -12.76 -13.18
C ASP A 131 5.11 -12.84 -14.20
N THR A 132 4.94 -11.81 -15.02
CA THR A 132 3.91 -11.80 -16.05
C THR A 132 4.17 -12.91 -17.08
N TRP A 133 5.41 -13.15 -17.44
CA TRP A 133 5.79 -14.19 -18.39
C TRP A 133 5.67 -15.61 -17.82
N GLN A 134 5.72 -15.73 -16.49
CA GLN A 134 5.63 -17.03 -15.82
C GLN A 134 4.21 -17.55 -15.64
N ARG A 135 3.21 -16.73 -15.88
CA ARG A 135 1.80 -17.14 -15.72
C ARG A 135 1.38 -18.22 -16.69
#